data_37d7d32ea3940c2257ca1662f03c6197
#
_entry.id   37d7d32ea3940c2257ca1662f03c6197
#
_cell.length_a   1.000
_cell.length_b   1.000
_cell.length_c   1.000
_cell.angle_alpha   90.00
_cell.angle_beta   90.00
_cell.angle_gamma   90.00
#
_symmetry.space_group_name_H-M   'P 1'
#
loop_
_entity.id
_entity.type
_entity.pdbx_description
1 polymer ?
#
loop_
_entity_poly.entity_id
_entity_poly.type
_entity_poly.pdbx_seq_one_letter_code
_entity_poly.pdbx_strand_id
1 'polypeptide(L)'
;MKILFIAPKYTGGIGGHAAMVAEKLREYGFDIKLMHTSHIPIKKLKNPSFAVLSSLKAIIGGDEYDIVHAFNIPSAFAMKYTKARKKVLSVHGIYSEQVDSLHSDTVAMAASITEPKVLKWADKLTTDSKAVSKAYKKKLGVDFEFLFSPLDITKFNDLPDVSKKEKQVIYIGRDSYEKGIDILRDIESKINGNVVYCTDLEWKEAMSELKASSILVVPSRMESIPQVIKEAFFLNVPVVATKVGGIPELIEHEKNGLLVDPNDPDQLLNSVNELLENNDKATSIAHAGHDFVVKNLTLEVLLPKYIKFYEDLLNS
;
A
#
# COMPACT_ATOMS: atom_id res chain seq x y z
N MET A 1 -4.99 -26.46 -4.50
CA MET A 1 -5.23 -25.64 -3.30
C MET A 1 -6.31 -24.64 -3.63
N LYS A 2 -7.42 -24.64 -2.85
CA LYS A 2 -8.57 -23.73 -3.03
C LYS A 2 -8.50 -22.60 -2.00
N ILE A 3 -8.29 -21.36 -2.46
CA ILE A 3 -8.09 -20.21 -1.58
C ILE A 3 -9.17 -19.16 -1.83
N LEU A 4 -9.73 -18.59 -0.76
CA LEU A 4 -10.60 -17.42 -0.83
C LEU A 4 -9.83 -16.17 -0.40
N PHE A 5 -9.74 -15.19 -1.28
CA PHE A 5 -9.30 -13.84 -0.93
C PHE A 5 -10.49 -12.95 -0.61
N ILE A 6 -10.42 -12.23 0.49
CA ILE A 6 -11.46 -11.27 0.91
C ILE A 6 -10.83 -9.88 0.98
N ALA A 7 -11.26 -9.00 0.09
CA ALA A 7 -10.77 -7.64 0.00
C ALA A 7 -11.89 -6.67 -0.44
N PRO A 8 -11.82 -5.38 -0.06
CA PRO A 8 -12.74 -4.38 -0.59
C PRO A 8 -12.55 -4.21 -2.09
N LYS A 9 -13.63 -3.89 -2.80
CA LYS A 9 -13.62 -3.64 -4.24
C LYS A 9 -13.06 -2.24 -4.54
N TYR A 10 -11.74 -2.14 -4.68
CA TYR A 10 -11.05 -0.91 -5.12
C TYR A 10 -10.11 -1.23 -6.27
N THR A 11 -9.89 -0.27 -7.14
CA THR A 11 -8.96 -0.36 -8.26
C THR A 11 -7.50 -0.14 -7.82
N GLY A 12 -7.27 0.40 -6.63
CA GLY A 12 -5.95 0.64 -6.05
C GLY A 12 -5.83 0.18 -4.60
N GLY A 13 -4.69 0.39 -3.99
CA GLY A 13 -4.40 0.05 -2.60
C GLY A 13 -4.58 -1.46 -2.31
N ILE A 14 -5.17 -1.77 -1.15
CA ILE A 14 -5.31 -3.16 -0.66
C ILE A 14 -6.16 -4.03 -1.60
N GLY A 15 -7.25 -3.48 -2.16
CA GLY A 15 -8.15 -4.22 -3.07
C GLY A 15 -7.47 -4.57 -4.39
N GLY A 16 -6.75 -3.61 -4.97
CA GLY A 16 -5.97 -3.83 -6.19
C GLY A 16 -4.82 -4.83 -5.97
N HIS A 17 -4.15 -4.75 -4.82
CA HIS A 17 -3.12 -5.73 -4.43
C HIS A 17 -3.69 -7.16 -4.36
N ALA A 18 -4.79 -7.36 -3.64
CA ALA A 18 -5.41 -8.67 -3.52
C ALA A 18 -5.85 -9.24 -4.88
N ALA A 19 -6.42 -8.40 -5.75
CA ALA A 19 -6.84 -8.80 -7.09
C ALA A 19 -5.66 -9.22 -7.97
N MET A 20 -4.59 -8.43 -7.97
CA MET A 20 -3.35 -8.69 -8.71
C MET A 20 -2.70 -10.01 -8.31
N VAL A 21 -2.51 -10.23 -7.00
CA VAL A 21 -1.94 -11.47 -6.48
C VAL A 21 -2.85 -12.67 -6.79
N ALA A 22 -4.18 -12.52 -6.67
CA ALA A 22 -5.13 -13.57 -7.00
C ALA A 22 -5.07 -13.98 -8.48
N GLU A 23 -4.98 -13.01 -9.38
CA GLU A 23 -4.87 -13.25 -10.83
C GLU A 23 -3.60 -14.04 -11.15
N LYS A 24 -2.48 -13.61 -10.61
CA LYS A 24 -1.19 -14.26 -10.85
C LYS A 24 -1.13 -15.67 -10.26
N LEU A 25 -1.66 -15.90 -9.07
CA LEU A 25 -1.71 -17.23 -8.48
C LEU A 25 -2.60 -18.19 -9.31
N ARG A 26 -3.67 -17.70 -9.94
CA ARG A 26 -4.48 -18.52 -10.88
C ARG A 26 -3.68 -18.97 -12.08
N GLU A 27 -2.83 -18.12 -12.66
CA GLU A 27 -1.93 -18.49 -13.76
C GLU A 27 -0.97 -19.63 -13.36
N TYR A 28 -0.64 -19.73 -12.06
CA TYR A 28 0.18 -20.81 -11.49
C TYR A 28 -0.64 -22.03 -11.04
N GLY A 29 -1.92 -22.12 -11.43
CA GLY A 29 -2.77 -23.28 -11.20
C GLY A 29 -3.46 -23.36 -9.84
N PHE A 30 -3.47 -22.26 -9.07
CA PHE A 30 -4.23 -22.20 -7.82
C PHE A 30 -5.72 -21.89 -8.09
N ASP A 31 -6.61 -22.56 -7.38
CA ASP A 31 -8.05 -22.23 -7.40
C ASP A 31 -8.32 -21.05 -6.45
N ILE A 32 -8.19 -19.83 -6.97
CA ILE A 32 -8.40 -18.60 -6.18
C ILE A 32 -9.77 -18.04 -6.46
N LYS A 33 -10.62 -17.96 -5.44
CA LYS A 33 -11.82 -17.12 -5.45
C LYS A 33 -11.53 -15.77 -4.81
N LEU A 34 -12.07 -14.71 -5.41
CA LEU A 34 -11.96 -13.35 -4.88
C LEU A 34 -13.35 -12.86 -4.46
N MET A 35 -13.54 -12.68 -3.17
CA MET A 35 -14.76 -12.11 -2.61
C MET A 35 -14.64 -10.59 -2.60
N HIS A 36 -15.13 -9.95 -3.66
CA HIS A 36 -15.42 -8.53 -3.67
C HIS A 36 -16.85 -8.29 -3.22
N THR A 37 -17.02 -7.49 -2.19
CA THR A 37 -18.34 -7.08 -1.70
C THR A 37 -18.46 -5.57 -1.82
N SER A 38 -19.60 -5.12 -2.32
CA SER A 38 -19.92 -3.69 -2.37
C SER A 38 -20.03 -3.13 -0.95
N HIS A 39 -19.83 -1.84 -0.81
CA HIS A 39 -20.00 -1.10 0.43
C HIS A 39 -20.90 0.12 0.18
N ILE A 40 -21.49 0.67 1.22
CA ILE A 40 -22.22 1.93 1.14
C ILE A 40 -21.21 3.06 0.90
N PRO A 41 -21.35 3.88 -0.17
CA PRO A 41 -20.36 4.89 -0.56
C PRO A 41 -20.39 6.15 0.33
N ILE A 42 -20.72 6.00 1.61
CA ILE A 42 -20.66 7.07 2.62
C ILE A 42 -19.41 6.85 3.47
N LYS A 43 -18.54 7.86 3.55
CA LYS A 43 -17.21 7.79 4.18
C LYS A 43 -17.20 7.06 5.53
N LYS A 44 -18.15 7.38 6.44
CA LYS A 44 -18.25 6.76 7.77
C LYS A 44 -18.85 5.33 7.77
N LEU A 45 -19.61 4.95 6.75
CA LEU A 45 -20.29 3.66 6.65
C LEU A 45 -19.57 2.65 5.75
N LYS A 46 -18.53 3.06 5.06
CA LYS A 46 -17.79 2.26 4.08
C LYS A 46 -17.25 0.95 4.69
N ASN A 47 -16.44 1.02 5.71
CA ASN A 47 -15.87 -0.16 6.37
C ASN A 47 -16.89 -0.99 7.16
N PRO A 48 -17.78 -0.41 7.97
CA PRO A 48 -18.82 -1.18 8.65
C PRO A 48 -19.77 -1.91 7.71
N SER A 49 -20.27 -1.25 6.65
CA SER A 49 -21.16 -1.89 5.68
C SER A 49 -20.46 -3.02 4.90
N PHE A 50 -19.21 -2.81 4.52
CA PHE A 50 -18.40 -3.86 3.90
C PHE A 50 -18.26 -5.08 4.84
N ALA A 51 -17.92 -4.86 6.11
CA ALA A 51 -17.78 -5.95 7.08
C ALA A 51 -19.07 -6.75 7.26
N VAL A 52 -20.23 -6.07 7.35
CA VAL A 52 -21.53 -6.74 7.48
C VAL A 52 -21.92 -7.50 6.21
N LEU A 53 -21.89 -6.84 5.04
CA LEU A 53 -22.31 -7.45 3.78
C LEU A 53 -21.40 -8.62 3.37
N SER A 54 -20.09 -8.51 3.59
CA SER A 54 -19.17 -9.60 3.30
C SER A 54 -19.34 -10.77 4.27
N SER A 55 -19.66 -10.50 5.55
CA SER A 55 -19.95 -11.56 6.52
C SER A 55 -21.24 -12.33 6.17
N LEU A 56 -22.32 -11.63 5.78
CA LEU A 56 -23.54 -12.28 5.31
C LEU A 56 -23.29 -13.16 4.08
N LYS A 57 -22.50 -12.66 3.12
CA LYS A 57 -22.11 -13.43 1.95
C LYS A 57 -21.29 -14.68 2.30
N ALA A 58 -20.39 -14.57 3.29
CA ALA A 58 -19.61 -15.70 3.78
C ALA A 58 -20.47 -16.77 4.48
N ILE A 59 -21.46 -16.34 5.27
CA ILE A 59 -22.39 -17.26 5.96
C ILE A 59 -23.27 -18.04 4.98
N ILE A 60 -23.79 -17.34 3.95
CA ILE A 60 -24.72 -17.94 2.97
C ILE A 60 -23.97 -18.81 1.96
N GLY A 61 -22.70 -18.52 1.67
CA GLY A 61 -21.96 -19.10 0.56
C GLY A 61 -21.68 -20.61 0.64
N GLY A 62 -21.69 -21.21 1.83
CA GLY A 62 -21.56 -22.67 2.04
C GLY A 62 -20.27 -23.34 1.55
N ASP A 63 -19.45 -22.67 0.77
CA ASP A 63 -18.18 -23.18 0.25
C ASP A 63 -17.15 -23.43 1.35
N GLU A 64 -16.34 -24.48 1.15
CA GLU A 64 -15.17 -24.77 1.99
C GLU A 64 -13.88 -24.49 1.22
N TYR A 65 -12.87 -23.97 1.93
CA TYR A 65 -11.58 -23.57 1.37
C TYR A 65 -10.43 -24.22 2.15
N ASP A 66 -9.30 -24.40 1.48
CA ASP A 66 -8.06 -24.75 2.18
C ASP A 66 -7.58 -23.57 3.00
N ILE A 67 -7.58 -22.37 2.38
CA ILE A 67 -7.16 -21.12 3.03
C ILE A 67 -8.19 -20.03 2.77
N VAL A 68 -8.47 -19.19 3.75
CA VAL A 68 -9.08 -17.89 3.57
C VAL A 68 -8.10 -16.80 3.95
N HIS A 69 -7.87 -15.84 3.07
CA HIS A 69 -6.97 -14.71 3.30
C HIS A 69 -7.74 -13.39 3.25
N ALA A 70 -7.85 -12.73 4.39
CA ALA A 70 -8.45 -11.39 4.53
C ALA A 70 -7.36 -10.32 4.45
N PHE A 71 -7.55 -9.27 3.64
CA PHE A 71 -6.54 -8.25 3.36
C PHE A 71 -6.66 -6.97 4.18
N ASN A 72 -7.53 -6.92 5.16
CA ASN A 72 -7.62 -5.84 6.16
C ASN A 72 -8.52 -6.24 7.33
N ILE A 73 -8.55 -5.45 8.39
CA ILE A 73 -9.38 -5.68 9.57
C ILE A 73 -10.88 -5.81 9.23
N PRO A 74 -11.51 -4.96 8.39
CA PRO A 74 -12.89 -5.15 7.98
C PRO A 74 -13.17 -6.47 7.24
N SER A 75 -12.24 -6.99 6.45
CA SER A 75 -12.35 -8.28 5.76
C SER A 75 -12.30 -9.48 6.70
N ALA A 76 -11.66 -9.33 7.86
CA ALA A 76 -11.55 -10.38 8.86
C ALA A 76 -12.90 -10.81 9.45
N PHE A 77 -13.92 -9.94 9.42
CA PHE A 77 -15.26 -10.32 9.84
C PHE A 77 -15.87 -11.40 8.94
N ALA A 78 -15.72 -11.27 7.62
CA ALA A 78 -16.14 -12.32 6.69
C ALA A 78 -15.26 -13.59 6.83
N MET A 79 -13.94 -13.42 6.97
CA MET A 79 -13.02 -14.53 7.23
C MET A 79 -13.44 -15.37 8.44
N LYS A 80 -13.91 -14.73 9.52
CA LYS A 80 -14.36 -15.41 10.74
C LYS A 80 -15.44 -16.46 10.45
N TYR A 81 -16.40 -16.13 9.57
CA TYR A 81 -17.55 -16.99 9.25
C TYR A 81 -17.30 -17.90 8.05
N THR A 82 -16.22 -17.72 7.31
CA THR A 82 -15.86 -18.61 6.20
C THR A 82 -15.33 -19.94 6.74
N LYS A 83 -15.78 -21.06 6.18
CA LYS A 83 -15.24 -22.40 6.45
C LYS A 83 -13.91 -22.57 5.72
N ALA A 84 -12.83 -22.72 6.46
CA ALA A 84 -11.49 -22.96 5.91
C ALA A 84 -10.61 -23.74 6.89
N ARG A 85 -9.63 -24.48 6.37
CA ARG A 85 -8.64 -25.18 7.19
C ARG A 85 -7.69 -24.22 7.90
N LYS A 86 -7.30 -23.14 7.20
CA LYS A 86 -6.41 -22.09 7.73
C LYS A 86 -6.95 -20.70 7.39
N LYS A 87 -6.73 -19.76 8.28
CA LYS A 87 -7.17 -18.36 8.17
C LYS A 87 -5.99 -17.43 8.25
N VAL A 88 -5.84 -16.54 7.27
CA VAL A 88 -4.78 -15.53 7.17
C VAL A 88 -5.39 -14.14 7.22
N LEU A 89 -4.77 -13.26 7.98
CA LEU A 89 -5.14 -11.84 7.99
C LEU A 89 -3.91 -10.98 7.71
N SER A 90 -3.94 -10.26 6.60
CA SER A 90 -2.98 -9.20 6.28
C SER A 90 -3.41 -7.86 6.87
N VAL A 91 -2.46 -7.16 7.47
CA VAL A 91 -2.69 -5.83 8.05
C VAL A 91 -1.67 -4.84 7.49
N HIS A 92 -2.18 -3.75 6.91
CA HIS A 92 -1.40 -2.71 6.24
C HIS A 92 -1.48 -1.39 7.03
N GLY A 93 -0.78 -1.33 8.16
CA GLY A 93 -0.81 -0.21 9.11
C GLY A 93 -1.55 -0.56 10.40
N ILE A 94 -1.38 0.25 11.44
CA ILE A 94 -2.07 0.07 12.72
C ILE A 94 -3.49 0.59 12.55
N TYR A 95 -4.45 -0.33 12.54
CA TYR A 95 -5.84 0.00 12.20
C TYR A 95 -6.46 1.03 13.15
N SER A 96 -6.24 0.90 14.47
CA SER A 96 -6.74 1.84 15.46
C SER A 96 -6.18 3.26 15.26
N GLU A 97 -4.91 3.41 14.90
CA GLU A 97 -4.28 4.71 14.61
C GLU A 97 -4.77 5.32 13.30
N GLN A 98 -4.98 4.48 12.27
CA GLN A 98 -5.59 4.93 11.02
C GLN A 98 -7.04 5.40 11.21
N VAL A 99 -7.79 4.75 12.11
CA VAL A 99 -9.17 5.16 12.43
C VAL A 99 -9.16 6.43 13.25
N ASP A 100 -8.25 6.58 14.22
CA ASP A 100 -8.10 7.77 15.06
C ASP A 100 -7.83 9.01 14.22
N SER A 101 -6.94 8.93 13.25
CA SER A 101 -6.62 10.05 12.34
C SER A 101 -7.76 10.48 11.41
N LEU A 102 -8.78 9.63 11.20
CA LEU A 102 -9.84 9.82 10.19
C LEU A 102 -11.25 9.97 10.79
N HIS A 103 -11.45 9.62 12.07
CA HIS A 103 -12.76 9.51 12.69
C HIS A 103 -12.78 10.14 14.11
N SER A 104 -13.97 10.18 14.73
CA SER A 104 -14.14 10.66 16.11
C SER A 104 -13.58 9.69 17.14
N ASP A 105 -13.21 10.20 18.30
CA ASP A 105 -12.64 9.46 19.45
C ASP A 105 -13.42 8.21 19.83
N THR A 106 -14.76 8.23 19.73
CA THR A 106 -15.62 7.07 20.02
C THR A 106 -15.41 5.92 19.02
N VAL A 107 -15.20 6.24 17.74
CA VAL A 107 -14.94 5.23 16.69
C VAL A 107 -13.50 4.71 16.82
N ALA A 108 -12.55 5.56 17.14
CA ALA A 108 -11.17 5.19 17.42
C ALA A 108 -11.08 4.25 18.64
N MET A 109 -11.78 4.58 19.71
CA MET A 109 -11.87 3.72 20.91
C MET A 109 -12.48 2.35 20.58
N ALA A 110 -13.58 2.32 19.82
CA ALA A 110 -14.17 1.05 19.37
C ALA A 110 -13.22 0.23 18.51
N ALA A 111 -12.45 0.86 17.62
CA ALA A 111 -11.43 0.21 16.82
C ALA A 111 -10.31 -0.37 17.69
N SER A 112 -9.81 0.37 18.67
CA SER A 112 -8.73 -0.08 19.58
C SER A 112 -9.13 -1.30 20.44
N ILE A 113 -10.41 -1.41 20.84
CA ILE A 113 -10.95 -2.55 21.57
C ILE A 113 -11.18 -3.76 20.65
N THR A 114 -11.58 -3.50 19.40
CA THR A 114 -11.97 -4.54 18.46
C THR A 114 -10.76 -5.18 17.78
N GLU A 115 -9.77 -4.38 17.43
CA GLU A 115 -8.57 -4.80 16.70
C GLU A 115 -7.86 -6.02 17.37
N PRO A 116 -7.51 -6.02 18.67
CA PRO A 116 -6.85 -7.18 19.29
C PRO A 116 -7.70 -8.46 19.26
N LYS A 117 -9.03 -8.32 19.28
CA LYS A 117 -9.94 -9.48 19.19
C LYS A 117 -9.99 -10.05 17.78
N VAL A 118 -9.99 -9.18 16.77
CA VAL A 118 -10.03 -9.56 15.34
C VAL A 118 -8.75 -10.27 14.94
N LEU A 119 -7.59 -9.81 15.40
CA LEU A 119 -6.30 -10.45 15.13
C LEU A 119 -6.28 -11.93 15.56
N LYS A 120 -6.95 -12.28 16.66
CA LYS A 120 -7.04 -13.65 17.18
C LYS A 120 -7.91 -14.59 16.34
N TRP A 121 -8.61 -14.12 15.31
CA TRP A 121 -9.43 -14.98 14.44
C TRP A 121 -8.62 -15.63 13.32
N ALA A 122 -7.38 -15.18 13.12
CA ALA A 122 -6.47 -15.72 12.10
C ALA A 122 -5.50 -16.73 12.74
N ASP A 123 -5.20 -17.79 12.01
CA ASP A 123 -4.14 -18.75 12.35
C ASP A 123 -2.77 -18.12 12.06
N LYS A 124 -2.71 -17.21 11.06
CA LYS A 124 -1.50 -16.48 10.68
C LYS A 124 -1.80 -15.02 10.38
N LEU A 125 -0.95 -14.16 10.91
CA LEU A 125 -0.99 -12.71 10.64
C LEU A 125 0.15 -12.35 9.70
N THR A 126 -0.13 -11.50 8.69
CA THR A 126 0.89 -11.01 7.76
C THR A 126 0.84 -9.50 7.64
N THR A 127 1.97 -8.90 7.31
CA THR A 127 2.08 -7.48 6.98
C THR A 127 3.15 -7.27 5.91
N ASP A 128 3.04 -6.19 5.16
CA ASP A 128 4.01 -5.77 4.16
C ASP A 128 5.07 -4.80 4.69
N SER A 129 5.00 -4.42 5.98
CA SER A 129 5.92 -3.47 6.61
C SER A 129 6.50 -4.02 7.91
N LYS A 130 7.83 -4.00 8.02
CA LYS A 130 8.55 -4.32 9.26
C LYS A 130 8.25 -3.31 10.36
N ALA A 131 8.04 -2.04 10.00
CA ALA A 131 7.66 -0.98 10.95
C ALA A 131 6.30 -1.31 11.58
N VAL A 132 5.31 -1.74 10.78
CA VAL A 132 4.00 -2.19 11.27
C VAL A 132 4.14 -3.40 12.17
N SER A 133 4.91 -4.42 11.77
CA SER A 133 5.18 -5.60 12.60
C SER A 133 5.78 -5.23 13.97
N LYS A 134 6.81 -4.36 13.98
CA LYS A 134 7.44 -3.89 15.23
C LYS A 134 6.46 -3.13 16.12
N ALA A 135 5.60 -2.30 15.53
CA ALA A 135 4.61 -1.53 16.27
C ALA A 135 3.57 -2.44 16.94
N TYR A 136 3.04 -3.44 16.24
CA TYR A 136 2.14 -4.44 16.82
C TYR A 136 2.82 -5.30 17.88
N LYS A 137 4.07 -5.70 17.67
CA LYS A 137 4.84 -6.42 18.69
C LYS A 137 4.96 -5.61 19.97
N LYS A 138 5.29 -4.32 19.86
CA LYS A 138 5.40 -3.41 21.00
C LYS A 138 4.05 -3.16 21.69
N LYS A 139 2.98 -2.96 20.89
CA LYS A 139 1.66 -2.53 21.41
C LYS A 139 0.84 -3.68 21.96
N LEU A 140 0.87 -4.85 21.31
CA LEU A 140 -0.02 -5.97 21.60
C LEU A 140 0.72 -7.31 21.84
N GLY A 141 2.04 -7.35 21.73
CA GLY A 141 2.82 -8.59 21.83
C GLY A 141 2.61 -9.57 20.66
N VAL A 142 2.06 -9.13 19.55
CA VAL A 142 1.66 -9.96 18.42
C VAL A 142 2.74 -9.93 17.33
N ASP A 143 3.08 -11.12 16.81
CA ASP A 143 4.05 -11.29 15.73
C ASP A 143 3.33 -11.42 14.39
N PHE A 144 3.94 -10.80 13.37
CA PHE A 144 3.48 -10.87 11.98
C PHE A 144 4.54 -11.50 11.10
N GLU A 145 4.13 -12.37 10.20
CA GLU A 145 4.96 -12.83 9.11
C GLU A 145 5.03 -11.77 8.02
N PHE A 146 6.21 -11.60 7.45
CA PHE A 146 6.45 -10.54 6.49
C PHE A 146 6.16 -11.02 5.07
N LEU A 147 5.16 -10.42 4.43
CA LEU A 147 4.74 -10.73 3.08
C LEU A 147 4.60 -9.43 2.27
N PHE A 148 5.65 -9.07 1.56
CA PHE A 148 5.72 -7.80 0.83
C PHE A 148 4.64 -7.69 -0.25
N SER A 149 4.08 -6.51 -0.40
CA SER A 149 3.15 -6.16 -1.49
C SER A 149 3.94 -5.98 -2.79
N PRO A 150 3.75 -6.81 -3.82
CA PRO A 150 4.50 -6.73 -5.08
C PRO A 150 4.05 -5.57 -5.96
N LEU A 151 4.89 -5.21 -6.94
CA LEU A 151 4.57 -4.35 -8.06
C LEU A 151 4.35 -5.19 -9.32
N ASP A 152 3.19 -5.03 -9.95
CA ASP A 152 2.92 -5.60 -11.26
C ASP A 152 3.46 -4.66 -12.34
N ILE A 153 4.62 -5.01 -12.87
CA ILE A 153 5.29 -4.20 -13.89
C ILE A 153 4.64 -4.31 -15.27
N THR A 154 3.84 -5.35 -15.52
CA THR A 154 3.19 -5.54 -16.83
C THR A 154 2.17 -4.46 -17.15
N LYS A 155 1.56 -3.85 -16.13
CA LYS A 155 0.62 -2.74 -16.28
C LYS A 155 1.22 -1.49 -16.92
N PHE A 156 2.54 -1.33 -16.82
CA PHE A 156 3.25 -0.19 -17.38
C PHE A 156 3.48 -0.31 -18.89
N ASN A 157 3.34 -1.51 -19.47
CA ASN A 157 3.50 -1.74 -20.90
C ASN A 157 2.48 -0.95 -21.75
N ASP A 158 1.29 -0.69 -21.19
CA ASP A 158 0.21 0.04 -21.86
C ASP A 158 0.26 1.56 -21.64
N LEU A 159 1.29 2.06 -20.98
CA LEU A 159 1.45 3.50 -20.80
C LEU A 159 1.85 4.16 -22.12
N PRO A 160 1.28 5.33 -22.42
CA PRO A 160 1.68 6.08 -23.58
C PRO A 160 3.14 6.51 -23.50
N ASP A 161 3.74 6.74 -24.66
CA ASP A 161 5.00 7.46 -24.69
C ASP A 161 4.76 8.93 -24.40
N VAL A 162 5.47 9.48 -23.41
CA VAL A 162 5.30 10.86 -22.95
C VAL A 162 6.64 11.56 -22.87
N SER A 163 6.67 12.81 -23.31
CA SER A 163 7.85 13.66 -23.20
C SER A 163 8.05 14.07 -21.72
N LYS A 164 9.31 14.13 -21.29
CA LYS A 164 9.65 14.67 -19.97
C LYS A 164 9.25 16.14 -19.89
N LYS A 165 8.64 16.53 -18.79
CA LYS A 165 8.29 17.89 -18.44
C LYS A 165 9.36 18.41 -17.47
N GLU A 166 10.18 19.30 -17.96
CA GLU A 166 11.29 19.84 -17.16
C GLU A 166 10.80 20.44 -15.85
N LYS A 167 11.51 20.11 -14.77
CA LYS A 167 11.23 20.61 -13.41
C LYS A 167 9.80 20.40 -12.93
N GLN A 168 9.07 19.42 -13.49
CA GLN A 168 7.77 19.06 -12.95
C GLN A 168 7.95 18.21 -11.69
N VAL A 169 7.40 18.69 -10.59
CA VAL A 169 7.29 17.99 -9.30
C VAL A 169 5.88 17.45 -9.18
N ILE A 170 5.72 16.16 -8.92
CA ILE A 170 4.40 15.53 -8.85
C ILE A 170 4.11 14.99 -7.47
N TYR A 171 2.87 15.20 -7.04
CA TYR A 171 2.25 14.52 -5.92
C TYR A 171 1.15 13.58 -6.45
N ILE A 172 1.12 12.33 -5.99
CA ILE A 172 0.06 11.37 -6.31
C ILE A 172 -0.46 10.77 -5.02
N GLY A 173 -1.73 11.00 -4.73
CA GLY A 173 -2.36 10.50 -3.52
C GLY A 173 -3.66 11.22 -3.18
N ARG A 174 -4.36 10.77 -2.14
CA ARG A 174 -5.57 11.43 -1.66
C ARG A 174 -5.26 12.82 -1.10
N ASP A 175 -6.18 13.75 -1.28
CA ASP A 175 -6.14 15.02 -0.55
C ASP A 175 -6.60 14.77 0.89
N SER A 176 -5.64 14.55 1.79
CA SER A 176 -5.92 14.20 3.18
C SER A 176 -4.73 14.49 4.08
N TYR A 177 -5.01 14.79 5.35
CA TYR A 177 -4.01 15.16 6.34
C TYR A 177 -2.89 14.13 6.51
N GLU A 178 -3.24 12.83 6.53
CA GLU A 178 -2.26 11.76 6.68
C GLU A 178 -1.29 11.67 5.50
N LYS A 179 -1.67 12.20 4.32
CA LYS A 179 -0.83 12.24 3.12
C LYS A 179 0.04 13.49 3.02
N GLY A 180 -0.16 14.47 3.91
CA GLY A 180 0.70 15.64 4.03
C GLY A 180 0.72 16.57 2.82
N ILE A 181 -0.29 16.53 1.96
CA ILE A 181 -0.40 17.39 0.76
C ILE A 181 -0.36 18.88 1.11
N ASP A 182 -0.87 19.24 2.28
CA ASP A 182 -0.82 20.60 2.86
C ASP A 182 0.62 21.09 3.01
N ILE A 183 1.55 20.24 3.46
CA ILE A 183 2.97 20.58 3.62
C ILE A 183 3.58 20.96 2.26
N LEU A 184 3.25 20.21 1.22
CA LEU A 184 3.76 20.51 -0.13
C LEU A 184 3.16 21.81 -0.68
N ARG A 185 1.86 22.06 -0.45
CA ARG A 185 1.19 23.32 -0.84
C ARG A 185 1.79 24.56 -0.16
N ASP A 186 2.17 24.42 1.10
CA ASP A 186 2.77 25.52 1.88
C ASP A 186 4.13 25.97 1.34
N ILE A 187 4.87 25.06 0.71
CA ILE A 187 6.19 25.36 0.13
C ILE A 187 6.19 25.53 -1.39
N GLU A 188 5.07 25.27 -2.07
CA GLU A 188 4.97 25.23 -3.53
C GLU A 188 5.58 26.47 -4.21
N SER A 189 5.27 27.67 -3.71
CA SER A 189 5.79 28.91 -4.28
C SER A 189 7.31 29.11 -4.20
N LYS A 190 8.00 28.30 -3.39
CA LYS A 190 9.45 28.31 -3.19
C LYS A 190 10.17 27.20 -3.96
N ILE A 191 9.43 26.28 -4.57
CA ILE A 191 10.00 25.20 -5.38
C ILE A 191 10.44 25.76 -6.73
N ASN A 192 11.65 25.44 -7.15
CA ASN A 192 12.25 25.88 -8.44
C ASN A 192 11.70 25.08 -9.63
N GLY A 193 10.40 24.77 -9.62
CA GLY A 193 9.72 23.94 -10.61
C GLY A 193 8.21 24.13 -10.60
N ASN A 194 7.50 23.34 -11.41
CA ASN A 194 6.05 23.33 -11.47
C ASN A 194 5.49 22.15 -10.69
N VAL A 195 4.61 22.41 -9.72
CA VAL A 195 4.00 21.34 -8.89
C VAL A 195 2.66 20.92 -9.49
N VAL A 196 2.47 19.61 -9.63
CA VAL A 196 1.24 19.00 -10.13
C VAL A 196 0.67 18.03 -9.08
N TYR A 197 -0.62 18.15 -8.81
CA TYR A 197 -1.34 17.33 -7.84
C TYR A 197 -2.29 16.35 -8.53
N CYS A 198 -2.03 15.06 -8.42
CA CYS A 198 -2.88 13.99 -8.93
C CYS A 198 -3.64 13.34 -7.75
N THR A 199 -4.81 13.91 -7.41
CA THR A 199 -5.61 13.46 -6.26
C THR A 199 -6.75 12.52 -6.64
N ASP A 200 -7.31 12.64 -7.84
CA ASP A 200 -8.48 11.92 -8.31
C ASP A 200 -8.34 11.38 -9.75
N LEU A 201 -7.10 11.22 -10.23
CA LEU A 201 -6.86 10.67 -11.56
C LEU A 201 -6.96 9.13 -11.57
N GLU A 202 -7.39 8.60 -12.71
CA GLU A 202 -7.27 7.17 -12.98
C GLU A 202 -5.79 6.74 -13.01
N TRP A 203 -5.52 5.48 -12.63
CA TRP A 203 -4.14 4.99 -12.48
C TRP A 203 -3.26 5.24 -13.73
N LYS A 204 -3.81 4.97 -14.91
CA LYS A 204 -3.06 5.13 -16.18
C LYS A 204 -2.68 6.60 -16.45
N GLU A 205 -3.58 7.52 -16.14
CA GLU A 205 -3.34 8.97 -16.28
C GLU A 205 -2.30 9.43 -15.26
N ALA A 206 -2.45 9.02 -13.99
CA ALA A 206 -1.50 9.36 -12.93
C ALA A 206 -0.09 8.82 -13.22
N MET A 207 0.02 7.58 -13.75
CA MET A 207 1.32 7.00 -14.12
C MET A 207 1.93 7.66 -15.35
N SER A 208 1.12 8.13 -16.29
CA SER A 208 1.59 8.91 -17.44
C SER A 208 2.16 10.27 -17.01
N GLU A 209 1.47 10.96 -16.08
CA GLU A 209 1.99 12.19 -15.48
C GLU A 209 3.25 11.93 -14.65
N LEU A 210 3.30 10.83 -13.89
CA LEU A 210 4.48 10.43 -13.14
C LEU A 210 5.68 10.17 -14.07
N LYS A 211 5.47 9.40 -15.15
CA LYS A 211 6.50 9.12 -16.17
C LYS A 211 7.05 10.40 -16.80
N ALA A 212 6.21 11.41 -16.97
CA ALA A 212 6.60 12.70 -17.51
C ALA A 212 7.33 13.59 -16.49
N SER A 213 7.17 13.37 -15.20
CA SER A 213 7.67 14.26 -14.16
C SER A 213 9.16 14.08 -13.86
N SER A 214 9.76 15.12 -13.28
CA SER A 214 11.15 15.14 -12.84
C SER A 214 11.33 14.53 -11.45
N ILE A 215 10.37 14.72 -10.53
CA ILE A 215 10.46 14.26 -9.13
C ILE A 215 9.08 13.87 -8.63
N LEU A 216 8.98 12.75 -7.90
CA LEU A 216 7.82 12.42 -7.05
C LEU A 216 8.08 12.92 -5.62
N VAL A 217 7.10 13.61 -5.03
CA VAL A 217 7.11 14.00 -3.61
C VAL A 217 6.04 13.23 -2.84
N VAL A 218 6.44 12.61 -1.72
CA VAL A 218 5.57 11.85 -0.81
C VAL A 218 5.71 12.42 0.61
N PRO A 219 5.01 13.51 0.95
CA PRO A 219 5.19 14.24 2.20
C PRO A 219 4.34 13.67 3.36
N SER A 220 4.05 12.37 3.31
CA SER A 220 3.09 11.71 4.19
C SER A 220 3.47 11.81 5.67
N ARG A 221 2.45 11.94 6.54
CA ARG A 221 2.58 11.83 8.00
C ARG A 221 2.41 10.40 8.48
N MET A 222 1.74 9.56 7.68
CA MET A 222 1.48 8.16 8.02
C MET A 222 1.44 7.30 6.75
N GLU A 223 2.22 6.23 6.75
CA GLU A 223 2.24 5.23 5.67
C GLU A 223 2.52 3.82 6.21
N SER A 224 2.09 2.80 5.45
CA SER A 224 2.67 1.47 5.55
C SER A 224 3.77 1.32 4.49
N ILE A 225 3.41 0.82 3.31
CA ILE A 225 4.31 0.74 2.15
C ILE A 225 3.61 1.42 0.97
N PRO A 226 3.96 2.67 0.62
CA PRO A 226 3.28 3.39 -0.46
C PRO A 226 3.63 2.80 -1.83
N GLN A 227 2.60 2.40 -2.59
CA GLN A 227 2.77 1.83 -3.94
C GLN A 227 3.40 2.84 -4.89
N VAL A 228 3.02 4.12 -4.78
CA VAL A 228 3.50 5.18 -5.67
C VAL A 228 5.03 5.33 -5.66
N ILE A 229 5.71 5.02 -4.57
CA ILE A 229 7.19 5.02 -4.52
C ILE A 229 7.74 3.89 -5.39
N LYS A 230 7.15 2.69 -5.34
CA LYS A 230 7.57 1.58 -6.20
C LYS A 230 7.28 1.85 -7.68
N GLU A 231 6.16 2.51 -7.96
CA GLU A 231 5.77 2.95 -9.29
C GLU A 231 6.73 4.00 -9.85
N ALA A 232 7.12 4.99 -9.03
CA ALA A 232 8.12 5.99 -9.40
C ALA A 232 9.51 5.36 -9.65
N PHE A 233 9.94 4.47 -8.79
CA PHE A 233 11.18 3.72 -8.97
C PHE A 233 11.19 2.97 -10.29
N PHE A 234 10.11 2.23 -10.61
CA PHE A 234 10.01 1.49 -11.86
C PHE A 234 10.06 2.41 -13.09
N LEU A 235 9.47 3.60 -13.00
CA LEU A 235 9.46 4.62 -14.06
C LEU A 235 10.74 5.47 -14.12
N ASN A 236 11.78 5.15 -13.33
CA ASN A 236 13.00 5.96 -13.20
C ASN A 236 12.71 7.42 -12.84
N VAL A 237 11.79 7.64 -11.89
CA VAL A 237 11.49 8.96 -11.33
C VAL A 237 12.07 9.03 -9.91
N PRO A 238 12.98 9.97 -9.63
CA PRO A 238 13.56 10.13 -8.29
C PRO A 238 12.48 10.55 -7.28
N VAL A 239 12.64 10.11 -6.04
CA VAL A 239 11.66 10.29 -4.98
C VAL A 239 12.24 11.08 -3.82
N VAL A 240 11.48 12.10 -3.37
CA VAL A 240 11.67 12.75 -2.07
C VAL A 240 10.48 12.37 -1.18
N ALA A 241 10.74 11.74 -0.04
CA ALA A 241 9.68 11.25 0.83
C ALA A 241 9.99 11.46 2.31
N THR A 242 8.96 11.55 3.13
CA THR A 242 9.09 11.63 4.59
C THR A 242 9.50 10.27 5.18
N LYS A 243 10.28 10.32 6.26
CA LYS A 243 10.78 9.14 7.00
C LYS A 243 9.73 8.62 7.97
N VAL A 244 8.59 8.12 7.44
CA VAL A 244 7.48 7.58 8.24
C VAL A 244 7.13 6.16 7.84
N GLY A 245 6.63 5.38 8.82
CA GLY A 245 6.14 4.01 8.60
C GLY A 245 7.15 3.12 7.90
N GLY A 246 6.73 2.49 6.80
CA GLY A 246 7.58 1.62 5.99
C GLY A 246 8.32 2.31 4.84
N ILE A 247 8.22 3.65 4.68
CA ILE A 247 8.98 4.37 3.64
C ILE A 247 10.48 4.10 3.75
N PRO A 248 11.12 4.08 4.95
CA PRO A 248 12.53 3.72 5.09
C PRO A 248 12.86 2.26 4.75
N GLU A 249 11.87 1.42 4.50
CA GLU A 249 12.07 0.05 4.00
C GLU A 249 12.21 0.02 2.46
N LEU A 250 11.73 1.07 1.77
CA LEU A 250 11.86 1.26 0.33
C LEU A 250 13.03 2.17 -0.04
N ILE A 251 13.26 3.22 0.77
CA ILE A 251 14.24 4.26 0.49
C ILE A 251 15.43 4.17 1.46
N GLU A 252 16.60 3.98 0.90
CA GLU A 252 17.88 4.24 1.55
C GLU A 252 18.33 5.66 1.17
N HIS A 253 18.37 6.56 2.16
CA HIS A 253 18.63 7.99 1.95
C HIS A 253 19.92 8.24 1.15
N GLU A 254 19.84 9.16 0.17
CA GLU A 254 20.89 9.53 -0.78
C GLU A 254 21.35 8.43 -1.75
N LYS A 255 20.82 7.22 -1.64
CA LYS A 255 21.18 6.11 -2.53
C LYS A 255 20.12 5.90 -3.62
N ASN A 256 18.86 5.67 -3.23
CA ASN A 256 17.75 5.44 -4.15
C ASN A 256 16.54 6.37 -3.93
N GLY A 257 16.71 7.42 -3.12
CA GLY A 257 15.74 8.45 -2.84
C GLY A 257 16.24 9.39 -1.75
N LEU A 258 15.53 10.49 -1.52
CA LEU A 258 15.81 11.37 -0.39
C LEU A 258 14.73 11.19 0.69
N LEU A 259 15.16 11.00 1.93
CA LEU A 259 14.31 10.94 3.10
C LEU A 259 14.42 12.25 3.89
N VAL A 260 13.26 12.80 4.23
CA VAL A 260 13.14 14.01 5.07
C VAL A 260 12.35 13.70 6.34
N ASP A 261 12.52 14.46 7.37
CA ASP A 261 11.76 14.29 8.60
C ASP A 261 10.30 14.72 8.40
N PRO A 262 9.32 14.02 9.02
CA PRO A 262 7.92 14.37 8.89
C PRO A 262 7.62 15.73 9.49
N ASN A 263 6.74 16.51 8.84
CA ASN A 263 6.37 17.88 9.21
C ASN A 263 7.56 18.88 9.19
N ASP A 264 8.58 18.61 8.38
CA ASP A 264 9.69 19.54 8.13
C ASP A 264 9.59 20.09 6.69
N PRO A 265 8.85 21.20 6.46
CA PRO A 265 8.69 21.80 5.15
C PRO A 265 10.00 22.34 4.56
N ASP A 266 10.92 22.81 5.39
CA ASP A 266 12.19 23.37 4.93
C ASP A 266 13.11 22.27 4.41
N GLN A 267 13.21 21.15 5.12
CA GLN A 267 13.98 19.99 4.65
C GLN A 267 13.37 19.39 3.37
N LEU A 268 12.03 19.36 3.27
CA LEU A 268 11.34 18.91 2.07
C LEU A 268 11.66 19.82 0.88
N LEU A 269 11.54 21.14 1.05
CA LEU A 269 11.85 22.15 0.05
C LEU A 269 13.30 22.02 -0.46
N ASN A 270 14.26 21.97 0.46
CA ASN A 270 15.68 21.87 0.15
C ASN A 270 15.97 20.60 -0.66
N SER A 271 15.41 19.46 -0.24
CA SER A 271 15.62 18.17 -0.94
C SER A 271 14.99 18.15 -2.33
N VAL A 272 13.83 18.78 -2.53
CA VAL A 272 13.21 18.89 -3.85
C VAL A 272 14.04 19.78 -4.76
N ASN A 273 14.42 20.97 -4.30
CA ASN A 273 15.21 21.91 -5.09
C ASN A 273 16.61 21.34 -5.41
N GLU A 274 17.22 20.61 -4.48
CA GLU A 274 18.49 19.92 -4.74
C GLU A 274 18.40 18.97 -5.95
N LEU A 275 17.37 18.13 -6.01
CA LEU A 275 17.22 17.20 -7.15
C LEU A 275 16.79 17.90 -8.44
N LEU A 276 16.10 19.05 -8.36
CA LEU A 276 15.76 19.87 -9.55
C LEU A 276 16.97 20.57 -10.14
N GLU A 277 17.98 20.85 -9.35
CA GLU A 277 19.20 21.56 -9.74
C GLU A 277 20.36 20.61 -10.06
N ASN A 278 20.37 19.41 -9.46
CA ASN A 278 21.43 18.40 -9.66
C ASN A 278 20.90 17.19 -10.43
N ASN A 279 20.91 17.31 -11.75
CA ASN A 279 20.40 16.26 -12.64
C ASN A 279 21.21 14.94 -12.55
N ASP A 280 22.49 15.00 -12.29
CA ASP A 280 23.32 13.80 -12.14
C ASP A 280 22.93 13.02 -10.87
N LYS A 281 22.75 13.71 -9.73
CA LYS A 281 22.23 13.11 -8.50
C LYS A 281 20.84 12.53 -8.69
N ALA A 282 19.94 13.29 -9.32
CA ALA A 282 18.57 12.86 -9.58
C ALA A 282 18.53 11.58 -10.45
N THR A 283 19.30 11.55 -11.52
CA THR A 283 19.41 10.40 -12.43
C THR A 283 20.01 9.18 -11.71
N SER A 284 21.08 9.36 -10.94
CA SER A 284 21.72 8.27 -10.18
C SER A 284 20.77 7.64 -9.16
N ILE A 285 20.04 8.48 -8.41
CA ILE A 285 19.03 8.04 -7.43
C ILE A 285 17.88 7.31 -8.12
N ALA A 286 17.39 7.81 -9.25
CA ALA A 286 16.31 7.20 -10.00
C ALA A 286 16.69 5.81 -10.52
N HIS A 287 17.89 5.65 -11.10
CA HIS A 287 18.40 4.35 -11.55
C HIS A 287 18.55 3.36 -10.39
N ALA A 288 19.10 3.80 -9.26
CA ALA A 288 19.24 2.93 -8.08
C ALA A 288 17.86 2.51 -7.53
N GLY A 289 16.86 3.39 -7.59
CA GLY A 289 15.46 3.06 -7.25
C GLY A 289 14.87 2.02 -8.20
N HIS A 290 15.08 2.18 -9.50
CA HIS A 290 14.64 1.22 -10.51
C HIS A 290 15.26 -0.16 -10.29
N ASP A 291 16.56 -0.24 -10.13
CA ASP A 291 17.27 -1.49 -9.88
C ASP A 291 16.77 -2.17 -8.61
N PHE A 292 16.52 -1.38 -7.55
CA PHE A 292 15.99 -1.89 -6.30
C PHE A 292 14.60 -2.54 -6.48
N VAL A 293 13.68 -1.86 -7.17
CA VAL A 293 12.31 -2.38 -7.34
C VAL A 293 12.27 -3.60 -8.26
N VAL A 294 13.02 -3.57 -9.36
CA VAL A 294 13.08 -4.70 -10.31
C VAL A 294 13.66 -5.93 -9.65
N LYS A 295 14.73 -5.79 -8.88
CA LYS A 295 15.41 -6.89 -8.20
C LYS A 295 14.62 -7.48 -7.04
N ASN A 296 13.81 -6.68 -6.33
CA ASN A 296 13.29 -7.09 -5.02
C ASN A 296 11.76 -7.10 -4.91
N LEU A 297 11.04 -6.31 -5.72
CA LEU A 297 9.64 -5.99 -5.43
C LEU A 297 8.67 -6.28 -6.58
N THR A 298 9.14 -6.79 -7.71
CA THR A 298 8.24 -7.18 -8.79
C THR A 298 7.40 -8.39 -8.40
N LEU A 299 6.30 -8.56 -9.08
CA LEU A 299 5.39 -9.69 -8.84
C LEU A 299 6.11 -11.04 -9.10
N GLU A 300 6.95 -11.11 -10.12
CA GLU A 300 7.74 -12.30 -10.47
C GLU A 300 8.70 -12.69 -9.35
N VAL A 301 9.32 -11.71 -8.69
CA VAL A 301 10.27 -11.93 -7.59
C VAL A 301 9.55 -12.33 -6.30
N LEU A 302 8.37 -11.78 -6.03
CA LEU A 302 7.66 -12.00 -4.78
C LEU A 302 6.66 -13.16 -4.82
N LEU A 303 6.12 -13.51 -5.99
CA LEU A 303 5.13 -14.57 -6.13
C LEU A 303 5.58 -15.93 -5.55
N PRO A 304 6.83 -16.40 -5.77
CA PRO A 304 7.32 -17.63 -5.15
C PRO A 304 7.24 -17.60 -3.61
N LYS A 305 7.39 -16.42 -2.98
CA LYS A 305 7.26 -16.26 -1.52
C LYS A 305 5.81 -16.41 -1.06
N TYR A 306 4.83 -15.93 -1.86
CA TYR A 306 3.41 -16.14 -1.61
C TYR A 306 3.03 -17.61 -1.72
N ILE A 307 3.51 -18.29 -2.78
CA ILE A 307 3.26 -19.72 -3.00
C ILE A 307 3.79 -20.52 -1.81
N LYS A 308 5.07 -20.34 -1.48
CA LYS A 308 5.72 -21.01 -0.36
C LYS A 308 4.98 -20.74 0.97
N PHE A 309 4.58 -19.50 1.22
CA PHE A 309 3.83 -19.14 2.43
C PHE A 309 2.53 -19.95 2.55
N TYR A 310 1.75 -20.08 1.47
CA TYR A 310 0.50 -20.85 1.51
C TYR A 310 0.73 -22.35 1.64
N GLU A 311 1.77 -22.89 1.01
CA GLU A 311 2.14 -24.31 1.13
C GLU A 311 2.60 -24.65 2.54
N ASP A 312 3.51 -23.86 3.11
CA ASP A 312 4.01 -24.03 4.48
C ASP A 312 2.87 -23.94 5.52
N LEU A 313 1.93 -23.01 5.29
CA LEU A 313 0.77 -22.82 6.18
C LEU A 313 -0.16 -24.05 6.22
N LEU A 314 -0.35 -24.75 5.11
CA LEU A 314 -1.20 -25.94 5.07
C LEU A 314 -0.50 -27.17 5.67
N ASN A 315 0.82 -27.19 5.67
CA ASN A 315 1.62 -28.29 6.20
C ASN A 315 1.92 -28.13 7.70
N SER A 316 1.63 -26.95 8.29
CA SER A 316 1.75 -26.66 9.73
C SER A 316 0.44 -26.99 10.48
#